data_a8ca7762e285e32c64218ff9712f61a9
#
_entry.id   a8ca7762e285e32c64218ff9712f61a9
#
_cell.length_a   1.000
_cell.length_b   1.000
_cell.length_c   1.000
_cell.angle_alpha   90.00
_cell.angle_beta   90.00
_cell.angle_gamma   90.00
#
_symmetry.space_group_name_H-M   'P 1'
#
loop_
_entity.id
_entity.type
_entity.pdbx_description
1 polymer ?
#
loop_
_entity_poly.entity_id
_entity_poly.type
_entity_poly.pdbx_seq_one_letter_code
_entity_poly.pdbx_strand_id
1 'polypeptide(L)'
;IGPAIDNGFYYDFDVAEPFTPEDLQRIEKRMKKIIKQGQKFERRVYADQAEAAEALKNEPYKLELIADKGSVDPQSDEATEVGAGELTGYYNLNPRTKAVEWYDLCRGPHVPTTKYIPAFALTRSSAAYWRGDQANAGLQRIYGTAWESPDALAEYQHKMAEAEKRDHRRLGQELDLFSFPDEIGSGFPVFH
;
A
#
# COMPACT_ATOMS: atom_id res chain seq x y z
N ILE A 1 -0.17 -3.41 -6.85
CA ILE A 1 0.89 -4.00 -6.04
C ILE A 1 0.84 -3.39 -4.65
N GLY A 2 0.92 -4.24 -3.60
CA GLY A 2 0.72 -3.80 -2.23
C GLY A 2 1.65 -4.46 -1.22
N PRO A 3 2.97 -4.19 -1.24
CA PRO A 3 3.89 -4.78 -0.29
C PRO A 3 3.75 -4.18 1.10
N ALA A 4 4.21 -4.93 2.10
CA ALA A 4 4.46 -4.41 3.43
C ALA A 4 5.75 -3.57 3.42
N ILE A 5 5.74 -2.48 4.20
CA ILE A 5 6.90 -1.62 4.47
C ILE A 5 7.11 -1.50 5.97
N ASP A 6 8.23 -0.92 6.43
CA ASP A 6 8.64 -0.92 7.84
C ASP A 6 7.54 -0.57 8.85
N ASN A 7 6.73 0.46 8.58
CA ASN A 7 5.67 0.90 9.50
C ASN A 7 4.27 0.81 8.87
N GLY A 8 4.07 -0.10 7.91
CA GLY A 8 2.76 -0.19 7.28
C GLY A 8 2.77 -0.94 5.95
N PHE A 9 2.00 -0.42 5.02
CA PHE A 9 1.82 -0.97 3.69
C PHE A 9 1.48 0.15 2.71
N TYR A 10 1.61 -0.13 1.42
CA TYR A 10 0.99 0.69 0.39
C TYR A 10 0.26 -0.17 -0.64
N TYR A 11 -0.56 0.46 -1.46
CA TYR A 11 -1.18 -0.17 -2.62
C TYR A 11 -1.32 0.83 -3.76
N ASP A 12 -0.96 0.39 -4.98
CA ASP A 12 -0.99 1.22 -6.18
C ASP A 12 -2.25 0.95 -6.99
N PHE A 13 -2.86 2.04 -7.49
CA PHE A 13 -4.09 2.04 -8.24
C PHE A 13 -3.90 2.80 -9.55
N ASP A 14 -4.41 2.24 -10.63
CA ASP A 14 -4.57 2.93 -11.90
C ASP A 14 -5.95 3.60 -11.89
N VAL A 15 -5.96 4.89 -11.65
CA VAL A 15 -7.18 5.71 -11.56
C VAL A 15 -6.98 7.01 -12.32
N ALA A 16 -8.07 7.53 -12.92
CA ALA A 16 -8.03 8.73 -13.73
C ALA A 16 -7.71 10.00 -12.93
N GLU A 17 -8.19 10.06 -11.68
CA GLU A 17 -8.05 11.25 -10.83
C GLU A 17 -7.30 10.88 -9.54
N PRO A 18 -6.47 11.80 -9.00
CA PRO A 18 -5.80 11.60 -7.72
C PRO A 18 -6.80 11.40 -6.57
N PHE A 19 -6.43 10.55 -5.60
CA PHE A 19 -7.22 10.39 -4.39
C PHE A 19 -7.18 11.63 -3.51
N THR A 20 -8.35 12.07 -3.07
CA THR A 20 -8.53 13.15 -2.10
C THR A 20 -8.51 12.61 -0.66
N PRO A 21 -8.32 13.47 0.36
CA PRO A 21 -8.49 13.06 1.75
C PRO A 21 -9.87 12.47 2.07
N GLU A 22 -10.91 12.96 1.43
CA GLU A 22 -12.29 12.45 1.55
C GLU A 22 -12.42 11.04 0.98
N ASP A 23 -11.70 10.74 -0.10
CA ASP A 23 -11.64 9.39 -0.68
C ASP A 23 -11.00 8.42 0.31
N LEU A 24 -9.87 8.79 0.92
CA LEU A 24 -9.22 7.96 1.92
C LEU A 24 -10.16 7.65 3.11
N GLN A 25 -10.91 8.65 3.58
CA GLN A 25 -11.90 8.44 4.64
C GLN A 25 -13.02 7.47 4.22
N ARG A 26 -13.51 7.58 2.96
CA ARG A 26 -14.52 6.65 2.43
C ARG A 26 -14.00 5.23 2.32
N ILE A 27 -12.77 5.08 1.81
CA ILE A 27 -12.08 3.79 1.67
C ILE A 27 -11.89 3.17 3.06
N GLU A 28 -11.33 3.90 4.01
CA GLU A 28 -11.11 3.42 5.38
C GLU A 28 -12.43 2.98 6.05
N LYS A 29 -13.50 3.75 5.87
CA LYS A 29 -14.83 3.38 6.36
C LYS A 29 -15.34 2.07 5.72
N ARG A 30 -15.06 1.85 4.44
CA ARG A 30 -15.39 0.60 3.76
C ARG A 30 -14.55 -0.56 4.26
N MET A 31 -13.25 -0.38 4.43
CA MET A 31 -12.33 -1.38 5.01
C MET A 31 -12.79 -1.81 6.42
N LYS A 32 -13.17 -0.87 7.28
CA LYS A 32 -13.72 -1.17 8.62
C LYS A 32 -14.98 -2.03 8.55
N LYS A 33 -15.83 -1.83 7.55
CA LYS A 33 -17.00 -2.70 7.33
C LYS A 33 -16.61 -4.11 6.91
N ILE A 34 -15.62 -4.25 6.01
CA ILE A 34 -15.10 -5.54 5.55
C ILE A 34 -14.50 -6.32 6.72
N ILE A 35 -13.72 -5.66 7.57
CA ILE A 35 -13.15 -6.26 8.79
C ILE A 35 -14.26 -6.79 9.70
N LYS A 36 -15.31 -5.99 9.94
CA LYS A 36 -16.47 -6.40 10.77
C LYS A 36 -17.24 -7.59 10.18
N GLN A 37 -17.26 -7.73 8.85
CA GLN A 37 -17.88 -8.89 8.19
C GLN A 37 -17.14 -10.19 8.50
N GLY A 38 -15.84 -10.11 8.80
CA GLY A 38 -15.01 -11.27 9.10
C GLY A 38 -14.83 -12.17 7.88
N GLN A 39 -14.54 -11.57 6.72
CA GLN A 39 -14.25 -12.31 5.50
C GLN A 39 -13.08 -13.27 5.75
N LYS A 40 -13.18 -14.48 5.22
CA LYS A 40 -12.13 -15.49 5.31
C LYS A 40 -11.23 -15.42 4.10
N PHE A 41 -9.94 -15.62 4.30
CA PHE A 41 -9.00 -15.75 3.21
C PHE A 41 -8.83 -17.23 2.83
N GLU A 42 -8.87 -17.53 1.54
CA GLU A 42 -8.61 -18.84 0.97
C GLU A 42 -7.48 -18.70 -0.05
N ARG A 43 -6.40 -19.46 0.14
CA ARG A 43 -5.31 -19.55 -0.81
C ARG A 43 -5.66 -20.58 -1.87
N ARG A 44 -5.56 -20.20 -3.14
CA ARG A 44 -5.68 -21.09 -4.30
C ARG A 44 -4.39 -21.08 -5.10
N VAL A 45 -3.97 -22.25 -5.53
CA VAL A 45 -2.83 -22.43 -6.42
C VAL A 45 -3.38 -22.56 -7.83
N TYR A 46 -2.86 -21.75 -8.74
CA TYR A 46 -3.16 -21.86 -10.17
C TYR A 46 -2.32 -23.00 -10.77
N ALA A 47 -2.92 -23.81 -11.62
CA ALA A 47 -2.24 -24.94 -12.25
C ALA A 47 -1.08 -24.47 -13.14
N ASP A 48 -1.26 -23.34 -13.83
CA ASP A 48 -0.27 -22.76 -14.72
C ASP A 48 -0.48 -21.23 -14.88
N GLN A 49 0.38 -20.61 -15.69
CA GLN A 49 0.27 -19.19 -16.03
C GLN A 49 -1.01 -18.84 -16.80
N ALA A 50 -1.52 -19.77 -17.63
CA ALA A 50 -2.71 -19.52 -18.43
C ALA A 50 -3.96 -19.43 -17.54
N GLU A 51 -4.08 -20.30 -16.55
CA GLU A 51 -5.17 -20.23 -15.56
C GLU A 51 -5.11 -18.94 -14.75
N ALA A 52 -3.93 -18.57 -14.26
CA ALA A 52 -3.73 -17.32 -13.53
C ALA A 52 -4.08 -16.09 -14.39
N ALA A 53 -3.64 -16.07 -15.64
CA ALA A 53 -3.92 -14.99 -16.58
C ALA A 53 -5.42 -14.88 -16.90
N GLU A 54 -6.13 -15.99 -17.08
CA GLU A 54 -7.58 -15.96 -17.31
C GLU A 54 -8.33 -15.46 -16.08
N ALA A 55 -7.92 -15.89 -14.87
CA ALA A 55 -8.51 -15.42 -13.62
C ALA A 55 -8.34 -13.89 -13.44
N LEU A 56 -7.22 -13.33 -13.85
CA LEU A 56 -6.84 -11.92 -13.66
C LEU A 56 -6.85 -11.10 -14.96
N LYS A 57 -7.60 -11.52 -15.97
CA LYS A 57 -7.61 -10.92 -17.32
C LYS A 57 -7.96 -9.44 -17.37
N ASN A 58 -8.60 -8.91 -16.35
CA ASN A 58 -8.96 -7.49 -16.23
C ASN A 58 -7.92 -6.66 -15.49
N GLU A 59 -6.82 -7.27 -15.05
CA GLU A 59 -5.77 -6.67 -14.24
C GLU A 59 -4.45 -6.61 -15.03
N PRO A 60 -4.25 -5.59 -15.92
CA PRO A 60 -3.13 -5.57 -16.85
C PRO A 60 -1.76 -5.67 -16.17
N TYR A 61 -1.57 -5.00 -15.05
CA TYR A 61 -0.32 -5.06 -14.28
C TYR A 61 -0.06 -6.44 -13.68
N LYS A 62 -1.11 -7.17 -13.30
CA LYS A 62 -0.97 -8.55 -12.82
C LYS A 62 -0.63 -9.52 -13.96
N LEU A 63 -1.15 -9.28 -15.16
CA LEU A 63 -0.79 -10.06 -16.35
C LEU A 63 0.69 -9.91 -16.71
N GLU A 64 1.25 -8.70 -16.59
CA GLU A 64 2.68 -8.48 -16.78
C GLU A 64 3.51 -9.26 -15.75
N LEU A 65 3.14 -9.20 -14.46
CA LEU A 65 3.82 -9.94 -13.41
C LEU A 65 3.76 -11.46 -13.61
N ILE A 66 2.63 -11.98 -14.09
CA ILE A 66 2.49 -13.41 -14.41
C ILE A 66 3.39 -13.79 -15.57
N ALA A 67 3.46 -12.95 -16.62
CA ALA A 67 4.31 -13.19 -17.78
C ALA A 67 5.81 -13.17 -17.44
N ASP A 68 6.21 -12.24 -16.56
CA ASP A 68 7.60 -12.06 -16.14
C ASP A 68 8.03 -13.01 -15.02
N LYS A 69 7.13 -13.91 -14.59
CA LYS A 69 7.45 -14.88 -13.54
C LYS A 69 8.72 -15.66 -13.87
N GLY A 70 9.65 -15.66 -12.92
CA GLY A 70 10.96 -16.32 -13.08
C GLY A 70 12.09 -15.34 -13.41
N SER A 71 11.79 -14.12 -13.86
CA SER A 71 12.76 -13.02 -14.06
C SER A 71 12.65 -11.93 -13.00
N VAL A 72 11.68 -12.02 -12.10
CA VAL A 72 11.46 -11.05 -11.03
C VAL A 72 12.58 -11.15 -9.98
N ASP A 73 13.18 -10.01 -9.65
CA ASP A 73 14.17 -9.93 -8.56
C ASP A 73 13.49 -10.34 -7.23
N PRO A 74 14.03 -11.36 -6.50
CA PRO A 74 13.46 -11.78 -5.23
C PRO A 74 13.37 -10.70 -4.16
N GLN A 75 14.11 -9.61 -4.28
CA GLN A 75 14.13 -8.47 -3.36
C GLN A 75 13.19 -7.34 -3.80
N SER A 76 12.58 -7.44 -4.99
CA SER A 76 11.65 -6.42 -5.46
C SER A 76 10.27 -6.53 -4.81
N ASP A 77 9.52 -5.43 -4.83
CA ASP A 77 8.12 -5.42 -4.39
C ASP A 77 7.24 -6.41 -5.18
N GLU A 78 7.59 -6.65 -6.44
CA GLU A 78 6.93 -7.59 -7.34
C GLU A 78 7.02 -9.03 -6.86
N ALA A 79 8.12 -9.42 -6.18
CA ALA A 79 8.28 -10.73 -5.60
C ALA A 79 7.24 -11.04 -4.50
N THR A 80 6.64 -10.02 -3.90
CA THR A 80 5.53 -10.16 -2.96
C THR A 80 4.27 -10.72 -3.63
N GLU A 81 4.06 -10.38 -4.89
CA GLU A 81 2.90 -10.78 -5.68
C GLU A 81 3.08 -12.19 -6.27
N VAL A 82 4.16 -12.42 -7.00
CA VAL A 82 4.36 -13.64 -7.78
C VAL A 82 5.31 -14.66 -7.14
N GLY A 83 6.31 -14.20 -6.39
CA GLY A 83 7.32 -15.08 -5.80
C GLY A 83 8.09 -15.92 -6.81
N ALA A 84 9.00 -16.76 -6.32
CA ALA A 84 9.76 -17.71 -7.14
C ALA A 84 9.06 -19.08 -7.31
N GLY A 85 8.00 -19.34 -6.53
CA GLY A 85 7.30 -20.62 -6.46
C GLY A 85 6.04 -20.73 -7.33
N GLU A 86 5.01 -21.37 -6.79
CA GLU A 86 3.70 -21.51 -7.43
C GLU A 86 3.01 -20.14 -7.59
N LEU A 87 2.24 -19.98 -8.67
CA LEU A 87 1.32 -18.85 -8.79
C LEU A 87 0.11 -19.08 -7.90
N THR A 88 -0.17 -18.13 -7.04
CA THR A 88 -1.26 -18.23 -6.06
C THR A 88 -2.11 -16.98 -6.03
N GLY A 89 -3.41 -17.19 -5.80
CA GLY A 89 -4.36 -16.13 -5.51
C GLY A 89 -4.91 -16.26 -4.10
N TYR A 90 -5.21 -15.13 -3.48
CA TYR A 90 -5.94 -15.07 -2.22
C TYR A 90 -7.34 -14.54 -2.47
N TYR A 91 -8.31 -15.31 -2.00
CA TYR A 91 -9.73 -15.08 -2.20
C TYR A 91 -10.39 -14.67 -0.89
N ASN A 92 -11.04 -13.53 -0.88
CA ASN A 92 -11.86 -13.08 0.23
C ASN A 92 -13.25 -13.71 0.12
N LEU A 93 -13.59 -14.56 1.06
CA LEU A 93 -14.87 -15.27 1.08
C LEU A 93 -15.82 -14.68 2.12
N ASN A 94 -17.08 -14.51 1.73
CA ASN A 94 -18.13 -14.23 2.67
C ASN A 94 -18.24 -15.34 3.71
N PRO A 95 -18.18 -15.06 5.02
CA PRO A 95 -18.14 -16.10 6.05
C PRO A 95 -19.42 -16.93 6.10
N ARG A 96 -20.57 -16.40 5.64
CA ARG A 96 -21.87 -17.08 5.67
C ARG A 96 -22.18 -17.81 4.37
N THR A 97 -22.11 -17.08 3.25
CA THR A 97 -22.50 -17.61 1.93
C THR A 97 -21.38 -18.36 1.22
N LYS A 98 -20.13 -18.16 1.66
CA LYS A 98 -18.93 -18.67 0.98
C LYS A 98 -18.71 -18.08 -0.41
N ALA A 99 -19.50 -17.11 -0.82
CA ALA A 99 -19.30 -16.40 -2.07
C ALA A 99 -17.96 -15.65 -2.06
N VAL A 100 -17.28 -15.63 -3.20
CA VAL A 100 -16.08 -14.82 -3.42
C VAL A 100 -16.50 -13.35 -3.49
N GLU A 101 -16.01 -12.55 -2.55
CA GLU A 101 -16.26 -11.10 -2.51
C GLU A 101 -15.18 -10.34 -3.29
N TRP A 102 -13.95 -10.84 -3.28
CA TRP A 102 -12.79 -10.27 -3.96
C TRP A 102 -11.65 -11.28 -4.01
N TYR A 103 -10.73 -11.11 -4.93
CA TYR A 103 -9.50 -11.91 -5.01
C TYR A 103 -8.39 -11.15 -5.72
N ASP A 104 -7.15 -11.54 -5.47
CA ASP A 104 -5.98 -10.98 -6.12
C ASP A 104 -4.82 -11.98 -6.15
N LEU A 105 -3.87 -11.73 -7.04
CA LEU A 105 -2.60 -12.43 -7.10
C LEU A 105 -1.77 -12.07 -5.85
N CYS A 106 -1.31 -13.06 -5.11
CA CYS A 106 -0.44 -12.84 -3.96
C CYS A 106 0.26 -14.13 -3.55
N ARG A 107 1.53 -14.01 -3.21
CA ARG A 107 2.32 -15.10 -2.64
C ARG A 107 1.84 -15.50 -1.24
N GLY A 108 1.36 -14.54 -0.46
CA GLY A 108 1.02 -14.71 0.94
C GLY A 108 2.24 -14.76 1.85
N PRO A 109 2.07 -15.23 3.10
CA PRO A 109 0.81 -15.69 3.69
C PRO A 109 -0.15 -14.55 4.06
N HIS A 110 -1.44 -14.89 4.16
CA HIS A 110 -2.46 -14.00 4.70
C HIS A 110 -2.96 -14.49 6.06
N VAL A 111 -3.53 -13.58 6.85
CA VAL A 111 -4.27 -13.93 8.06
C VAL A 111 -5.51 -14.77 7.71
N PRO A 112 -6.00 -15.65 8.59
CA PRO A 112 -7.14 -16.52 8.27
C PRO A 112 -8.45 -15.78 8.00
N THR A 113 -8.62 -14.61 8.58
CA THR A 113 -9.81 -13.78 8.42
C THR A 113 -9.50 -12.31 8.69
N THR A 114 -10.24 -11.41 8.07
CA THR A 114 -10.12 -9.96 8.29
C THR A 114 -10.30 -9.53 9.74
N LYS A 115 -10.91 -10.37 10.60
CA LYS A 115 -11.02 -10.11 12.05
C LYS A 115 -9.69 -10.05 12.80
N TYR A 116 -8.62 -10.58 12.20
CA TYR A 116 -7.26 -10.50 12.79
C TYR A 116 -6.59 -9.14 12.54
N ILE A 117 -7.30 -8.17 11.96
CA ILE A 117 -6.82 -6.80 11.77
C ILE A 117 -7.49 -5.93 12.85
N PRO A 118 -6.87 -5.73 14.01
CA PRO A 118 -7.52 -5.04 15.13
C PRO A 118 -7.51 -3.51 14.98
N ALA A 119 -6.47 -2.96 14.36
CA ALA A 119 -6.33 -1.51 14.16
C ALA A 119 -5.55 -1.21 12.89
N PHE A 120 -6.02 -0.23 12.12
CA PHE A 120 -5.34 0.28 10.94
C PHE A 120 -5.79 1.72 10.66
N ALA A 121 -4.99 2.45 9.89
CA ALA A 121 -5.35 3.75 9.34
C ALA A 121 -4.75 3.91 7.94
N LEU A 122 -5.45 4.60 7.05
CA LEU A 122 -4.88 5.13 5.83
C LEU A 122 -4.23 6.48 6.16
N THR A 123 -2.99 6.69 5.69
CA THR A 123 -2.20 7.85 6.14
C THR A 123 -2.13 8.94 5.09
N ARG A 124 -1.87 8.59 3.83
CA ARG A 124 -1.73 9.55 2.73
C ARG A 124 -1.88 8.88 1.37
N SER A 125 -2.03 9.69 0.34
CA SER A 125 -1.87 9.28 -1.05
C SER A 125 -0.75 10.07 -1.72
N SER A 126 -0.16 9.52 -2.78
CA SER A 126 0.82 10.19 -3.62
C SER A 126 0.79 9.61 -5.03
N ALA A 127 1.33 10.38 -5.99
CA ALA A 127 1.65 9.82 -7.30
C ALA A 127 2.77 8.77 -7.17
N ALA A 128 2.74 7.79 -8.03
CA ALA A 128 3.75 6.77 -8.20
C ALA A 128 3.85 6.41 -9.69
N TYR A 129 4.86 5.63 -10.07
CA TYR A 129 4.99 5.10 -11.43
C TYR A 129 5.09 3.58 -11.36
N TRP A 130 4.51 2.91 -12.33
CA TRP A 130 4.63 1.47 -12.45
C TRP A 130 6.12 1.06 -12.47
N ARG A 131 6.50 0.12 -11.61
CA ARG A 131 7.88 -0.33 -11.41
C ARG A 131 8.88 0.79 -11.05
N GLY A 132 8.40 1.91 -10.52
CA GLY A 132 9.24 3.04 -10.12
C GLY A 132 9.88 3.81 -11.29
N ASP A 133 9.56 3.49 -12.53
CA ASP A 133 10.11 4.13 -13.72
C ASP A 133 9.15 5.21 -14.25
N GLN A 134 9.63 6.45 -14.35
CA GLN A 134 8.87 7.60 -14.86
C GLN A 134 8.42 7.45 -16.33
N ALA A 135 9.05 6.55 -17.08
CA ALA A 135 8.63 6.24 -18.46
C ALA A 135 7.37 5.37 -18.52
N ASN A 136 7.01 4.71 -17.40
CA ASN A 136 5.85 3.83 -17.30
C ASN A 136 4.60 4.59 -16.86
N ALA A 137 3.47 3.86 -16.79
CA ALA A 137 2.19 4.42 -16.40
C ALA A 137 2.22 5.08 -15.02
N GLY A 138 1.59 6.27 -14.93
CA GLY A 138 1.36 6.95 -13.67
C GLY A 138 0.27 6.28 -12.87
N LEU A 139 0.53 6.02 -11.60
CA LEU A 139 -0.38 5.38 -10.65
C LEU A 139 -0.63 6.30 -9.46
N GLN A 140 -1.66 5.99 -8.70
CA GLN A 140 -1.93 6.60 -7.41
C GLN A 140 -1.67 5.59 -6.30
N ARG A 141 -0.79 5.96 -5.37
CA ARG A 141 -0.38 5.13 -4.23
C ARG A 141 -1.10 5.57 -2.97
N ILE A 142 -1.78 4.65 -2.30
CA ILE A 142 -2.33 4.86 -0.97
C ILE A 142 -1.42 4.17 0.04
N TYR A 143 -1.03 4.90 1.09
CA TYR A 143 -0.29 4.37 2.23
C TYR A 143 -1.22 4.14 3.40
N GLY A 144 -0.93 3.10 4.14
CA GLY A 144 -1.60 2.78 5.39
C GLY A 144 -0.67 2.16 6.40
N THR A 145 -1.16 2.03 7.62
CA THR A 145 -0.48 1.37 8.73
C THR A 145 -1.46 0.45 9.46
N ALA A 146 -0.96 -0.64 10.02
CA ALA A 146 -1.75 -1.59 10.79
C ALA A 146 -0.98 -2.01 12.06
N TRP A 147 -1.70 -2.13 13.17
CA TRP A 147 -1.13 -2.34 14.50
C TRP A 147 -1.89 -3.41 15.26
N GLU A 148 -1.25 -4.01 16.22
CA GLU A 148 -1.77 -5.10 17.05
C GLU A 148 -2.93 -4.66 17.97
N SER A 149 -3.10 -3.35 18.18
CA SER A 149 -4.19 -2.81 19.00
C SER A 149 -4.54 -1.37 18.60
N PRO A 150 -5.76 -0.89 18.96
CA PRO A 150 -6.11 0.52 18.81
C PRO A 150 -5.18 1.46 19.61
N ASP A 151 -4.71 1.05 20.78
CA ASP A 151 -3.80 1.83 21.61
C ASP A 151 -2.43 1.99 20.96
N ALA A 152 -1.88 0.91 20.38
CA ALA A 152 -0.62 0.96 19.65
C ALA A 152 -0.74 1.86 18.40
N LEU A 153 -1.86 1.81 17.68
CA LEU A 153 -2.12 2.72 16.57
C LEU A 153 -2.18 4.18 17.04
N ALA A 154 -2.88 4.45 18.16
CA ALA A 154 -2.99 5.80 18.71
C ALA A 154 -1.62 6.33 19.15
N GLU A 155 -0.79 5.51 19.79
CA GLU A 155 0.58 5.87 20.16
C GLU A 155 1.44 6.21 18.92
N TYR A 156 1.36 5.38 17.89
CA TYR A 156 2.05 5.66 16.63
C TYR A 156 1.60 6.99 16.01
N GLN A 157 0.30 7.21 15.90
CA GLN A 157 -0.26 8.46 15.36
C GLN A 157 0.17 9.67 16.19
N HIS A 158 0.22 9.54 17.52
CA HIS A 158 0.72 10.60 18.40
C HIS A 158 2.21 10.89 18.15
N LYS A 159 3.05 9.87 18.05
CA LYS A 159 4.48 10.02 17.71
C LYS A 159 4.69 10.72 16.36
N MET A 160 3.89 10.35 15.35
CA MET A 160 3.98 11.00 14.04
C MET A 160 3.57 12.46 14.09
N ALA A 161 2.47 12.80 14.78
CA ALA A 161 2.03 14.18 14.97
C ALA A 161 3.07 15.03 15.74
N GLU A 162 3.71 14.45 16.76
CA GLU A 162 4.79 15.11 17.49
C GLU A 162 6.05 15.30 16.63
N ALA A 163 6.39 14.32 15.78
CA ALA A 163 7.50 14.45 14.84
C ALA A 163 7.24 15.58 13.82
N GLU A 164 6.01 15.67 13.31
CA GLU A 164 5.60 16.72 12.38
C GLU A 164 5.69 18.13 13.01
N LYS A 165 5.31 18.27 14.28
CA LYS A 165 5.49 19.53 15.04
C LYS A 165 6.96 19.93 15.18
N ARG A 166 7.88 18.95 15.22
CA ARG A 166 9.32 19.15 15.37
C ARG A 166 10.07 19.21 14.04
N ASP A 167 9.36 19.28 12.92
CA ASP A 167 10.00 19.42 11.62
C ASP A 167 10.87 20.68 11.60
N HIS A 168 12.19 20.48 11.46
CA HIS A 168 13.19 21.55 11.49
C HIS A 168 12.98 22.58 10.37
N ARG A 169 12.38 22.20 9.25
CA ARG A 169 12.11 23.12 8.14
C ARG A 169 11.04 24.14 8.56
N ARG A 170 9.96 23.67 9.19
CA ARG A 170 8.91 24.53 9.71
C ARG A 170 9.41 25.38 10.87
N LEU A 171 10.03 24.74 11.88
CA LEU A 171 10.58 25.44 13.02
C LEU A 171 11.65 26.44 12.64
N GLY A 172 12.50 26.12 11.65
CA GLY A 172 13.52 27.02 11.13
C GLY A 172 12.93 28.29 10.55
N GLN A 173 11.82 28.19 9.82
CA GLN A 173 11.11 29.36 9.28
C GLN A 173 10.33 30.12 10.37
N GLU A 174 9.58 29.41 11.22
CA GLU A 174 8.78 30.05 12.29
C GLU A 174 9.65 30.79 13.33
N LEU A 175 10.84 30.27 13.61
CA LEU A 175 11.78 30.84 14.60
C LEU A 175 12.89 31.66 13.95
N ASP A 176 12.86 31.86 12.64
CA ASP A 176 13.87 32.60 11.86
C ASP A 176 15.30 32.13 12.16
N LEU A 177 15.50 30.80 12.21
CA LEU A 177 16.80 30.22 12.55
C LEU A 177 17.76 30.17 11.36
N PHE A 178 17.23 30.11 10.13
CA PHE A 178 18.01 30.08 8.92
C PHE A 178 17.18 30.56 7.71
N SER A 179 17.86 31.07 6.71
CA SER A 179 17.30 31.46 5.43
C SER A 179 18.05 30.75 4.29
N PHE A 180 17.52 30.84 3.07
CA PHE A 180 18.14 30.30 1.85
C PHE A 180 18.28 31.47 0.84
N PRO A 181 19.29 32.37 1.01
CA PRO A 181 19.48 33.48 0.10
C PRO A 181 19.97 32.98 -1.26
N ASP A 182 19.38 33.51 -2.33
CA ASP A 182 19.74 33.15 -3.71
C ASP A 182 21.20 33.53 -4.06
N GLU A 183 21.74 34.55 -3.38
CA GLU A 183 23.07 35.09 -3.62
C GLU A 183 24.20 34.10 -3.34
N ILE A 184 23.98 33.14 -2.43
CA ILE A 184 25.00 32.15 -2.07
C ILE A 184 24.78 30.78 -2.73
N GLY A 185 23.72 30.65 -3.54
CA GLY A 185 23.38 29.45 -4.29
C GLY A 185 22.17 28.71 -3.75
N SER A 186 21.48 28.04 -4.65
CA SER A 186 20.26 27.30 -4.33
C SER A 186 20.52 26.17 -3.33
N GLY A 187 19.77 26.16 -2.23
CA GLY A 187 19.76 25.08 -1.25
C GLY A 187 20.80 25.17 -0.14
N PHE A 188 21.60 26.24 -0.05
CA PHE A 188 22.52 26.48 1.05
C PHE A 188 21.86 27.29 2.17
N PRO A 189 21.71 26.71 3.41
CA PRO A 189 21.15 27.46 4.53
C PRO A 189 22.17 28.42 5.13
N VAL A 190 21.74 29.64 5.43
CA VAL A 190 22.45 30.59 6.28
C VAL A 190 21.76 30.66 7.62
N PHE A 191 22.47 30.36 8.68
CA PHE A 191 21.97 30.42 10.04
C PHE A 191 22.10 31.86 10.58
N HIS A 192 21.08 32.32 11.29
CA HIS A 192 21.02 33.63 11.92
C HIS A 192 21.64 33.62 13.30
#